data_09475dc5ae75df4bb4792631c3a925b3
#
_entry.id   09475dc5ae75df4bb4792631c3a925b3
#
_cell.length_a   1.000
_cell.length_b   1.000
_cell.length_c   1.000
_cell.angle_alpha   90.00
_cell.angle_beta   90.00
_cell.angle_gamma   90.00
#
_symmetry.space_group_name_H-M   'P 1'
#
loop_
_entity.id
_entity.type
_entity.pdbx_description
1 polymer ?
#
loop_
_entity_poly.entity_id
_entity_poly.type
_entity_poly.pdbx_seq_one_letter_code
_entity_poly.pdbx_strand_id
1 'polypeptide(L)'
;MALVTKLTNGIIGQVATISTEGSETTGIGTYSIEYEFGSLTGVILDNISPTDVPATISWTIPTSFYNEIPDTTSKTGKLISYYTLGNKTVNSTSTFIAKIPDSDVPTITASVVTTDALSSQLSGNTSTIINGVSNVKVTMSATPTQGSTMVNQYFYYQRNYYPMNI
;
A
#
# COMPACT_ATOMS: atom_id res chain seq x y z
N MET A 1 4.81 21.74 -24.71
CA MET A 1 3.60 21.02 -24.21
C MET A 1 4.02 20.16 -23.03
N ALA A 2 3.24 20.06 -21.95
CA ALA A 2 3.61 19.17 -20.82
C ALA A 2 3.59 17.70 -21.26
N LEU A 3 4.47 16.87 -20.65
CA LEU A 3 4.51 15.42 -20.92
C LEU A 3 3.23 14.74 -20.45
N VAL A 4 2.79 13.74 -21.17
CA VAL A 4 1.83 12.77 -20.67
C VAL A 4 2.61 11.63 -20.00
N THR A 5 2.40 11.43 -18.70
CA THR A 5 3.01 10.35 -17.95
C THR A 5 2.00 9.22 -17.74
N LYS A 6 2.45 7.97 -17.82
CA LYS A 6 1.60 6.79 -17.54
C LYS A 6 2.31 5.84 -16.60
N LEU A 7 1.67 5.60 -15.47
CA LEU A 7 1.95 4.52 -14.54
C LEU A 7 0.60 4.00 -14.03
N THR A 8 0.26 2.77 -14.35
CA THR A 8 -1.06 2.23 -13.96
C THR A 8 -1.05 1.76 -12.50
N ASN A 9 -0.11 0.90 -12.16
CA ASN A 9 0.02 0.32 -10.83
C ASN A 9 1.49 0.23 -10.43
N GLY A 10 1.75 0.34 -9.15
CA GLY A 10 3.07 0.11 -8.57
C GLY A 10 2.98 -0.54 -7.20
N ILE A 11 3.98 -1.31 -6.84
CA ILE A 11 4.10 -1.95 -5.53
C ILE A 11 5.07 -1.13 -4.69
N ILE A 12 4.66 -0.74 -3.49
CA ILE A 12 5.48 0.05 -2.56
C ILE A 12 6.81 -0.68 -2.28
N GLY A 13 7.91 0.04 -2.35
CA GLY A 13 9.26 -0.49 -2.20
C GLY A 13 9.84 -1.16 -3.45
N GLN A 14 9.06 -1.32 -4.53
CA GLN A 14 9.53 -1.92 -5.78
C GLN A 14 9.70 -0.88 -6.88
N VAL A 15 10.49 -1.25 -7.89
CA VAL A 15 10.69 -0.42 -9.08
C VAL A 15 9.46 -0.52 -10.00
N ALA A 16 8.90 0.61 -10.35
CA ALA A 16 7.86 0.77 -11.35
C ALA A 16 8.40 1.52 -12.57
N THR A 17 7.81 1.32 -13.73
CA THR A 17 8.17 2.01 -14.97
C THR A 17 7.13 3.06 -15.30
N ILE A 18 7.56 4.31 -15.40
CA ILE A 18 6.74 5.43 -15.86
C ILE A 18 7.05 5.62 -17.35
N SER A 19 6.05 5.55 -18.22
CA SER A 19 6.19 5.95 -19.62
C SER A 19 5.89 7.43 -19.80
N THR A 20 6.62 8.08 -20.70
CA THR A 20 6.47 9.51 -21.03
C THR A 20 6.17 9.68 -22.51
N GLU A 21 5.22 10.52 -22.84
CA GLU A 21 4.82 10.84 -24.21
C GLU A 21 4.66 12.35 -24.38
N GLY A 22 4.89 12.85 -25.59
CA GLY A 22 4.64 14.25 -25.95
C GLY A 22 5.78 15.23 -25.63
N SER A 23 7.02 14.73 -25.55
CA SER A 23 8.20 15.57 -25.40
C SER A 23 8.33 16.56 -26.55
N GLU A 24 8.71 17.81 -26.25
CA GLU A 24 9.11 18.79 -27.27
C GLU A 24 10.47 18.41 -27.88
N THR A 25 10.60 18.53 -29.19
CA THR A 25 11.82 18.13 -29.91
C THR A 25 12.79 19.27 -30.11
N THR A 26 12.43 20.49 -29.74
CA THR A 26 13.20 21.70 -30.03
C THR A 26 14.36 21.98 -29.08
N GLY A 27 14.47 21.21 -27.97
CA GLY A 27 15.51 21.40 -26.97
C GLY A 27 15.39 22.67 -26.11
N ILE A 28 14.30 23.44 -26.25
CA ILE A 28 14.06 24.66 -25.49
C ILE A 28 13.18 24.39 -24.29
N GLY A 29 13.54 24.95 -23.12
CA GLY A 29 12.82 24.73 -21.87
C GLY A 29 13.28 23.49 -21.10
N THR A 30 12.57 23.15 -20.04
CA THR A 30 12.88 21.99 -19.20
C THR A 30 11.62 21.25 -18.77
N TYR A 31 11.79 19.94 -18.51
CA TYR A 31 10.78 19.08 -17.93
C TYR A 31 11.12 18.68 -16.50
N SER A 32 10.11 18.64 -15.65
CA SER A 32 10.18 18.03 -14.32
C SER A 32 8.95 17.14 -14.11
N ILE A 33 9.10 16.07 -13.34
CA ILE A 33 8.02 15.18 -12.96
C ILE A 33 8.04 15.03 -11.45
N GLU A 34 6.90 15.29 -10.82
CA GLU A 34 6.67 15.18 -9.40
C GLU A 34 5.58 14.15 -9.09
N TYR A 35 5.53 13.67 -7.85
CA TYR A 35 4.42 12.88 -7.35
C TYR A 35 3.73 13.54 -6.17
N GLU A 36 2.43 13.26 -6.03
CA GLU A 36 1.64 13.49 -4.84
C GLU A 36 1.00 12.18 -4.39
N PHE A 37 1.16 11.82 -3.11
CA PHE A 37 0.56 10.62 -2.54
C PHE A 37 0.12 10.89 -1.09
N GLY A 38 -1.17 11.12 -0.89
CA GLY A 38 -1.68 11.62 0.39
C GLY A 38 -1.08 12.98 0.73
N SER A 39 -0.38 13.06 1.85
CA SER A 39 0.35 14.26 2.28
C SER A 39 1.79 14.33 1.73
N LEU A 40 2.27 13.25 1.09
CA LEU A 40 3.63 13.15 0.59
C LEU A 40 3.75 13.71 -0.82
N THR A 41 4.83 14.44 -1.06
CA THR A 41 5.23 14.94 -2.38
C THR A 41 6.71 14.66 -2.61
N GLY A 42 7.12 14.60 -3.87
CA GLY A 42 8.55 14.47 -4.20
C GLY A 42 8.81 14.55 -5.71
N VAL A 43 10.07 14.69 -6.04
CA VAL A 43 10.54 14.84 -7.41
C VAL A 43 11.06 13.51 -7.95
N ILE A 44 10.63 13.14 -9.16
CA ILE A 44 11.07 11.94 -9.87
C ILE A 44 12.09 12.31 -10.96
N LEU A 45 11.84 13.41 -11.66
CA LEU A 45 12.70 13.95 -12.71
C LEU A 45 12.75 15.46 -12.55
N ASP A 46 13.94 16.07 -12.65
CA ASP A 46 14.09 17.51 -12.44
C ASP A 46 14.91 18.17 -13.53
N ASN A 47 14.38 19.26 -14.08
CA ASN A 47 15.04 20.19 -15.00
C ASN A 47 15.76 19.53 -16.19
N ILE A 48 15.15 18.53 -16.80
CA ILE A 48 15.73 17.81 -17.94
C ILE A 48 15.40 18.51 -19.24
N SER A 49 16.40 18.60 -20.14
CA SER A 49 16.19 19.09 -21.50
C SER A 49 15.15 18.23 -22.24
N PRO A 50 14.28 18.81 -23.09
CA PRO A 50 13.30 18.07 -23.86
C PRO A 50 13.89 16.94 -24.71
N THR A 51 15.10 17.10 -25.21
CA THR A 51 15.82 16.09 -26.00
C THR A 51 16.34 14.91 -25.16
N ASP A 52 16.48 15.10 -23.85
CA ASP A 52 17.06 14.12 -22.93
C ASP A 52 16.00 13.39 -22.11
N VAL A 53 14.71 13.72 -22.29
CA VAL A 53 13.61 13.05 -21.60
C VAL A 53 13.54 11.59 -22.08
N PRO A 54 13.76 10.62 -21.18
CA PRO A 54 13.67 9.22 -21.56
C PRO A 54 12.21 8.82 -21.82
N ALA A 55 11.99 7.94 -22.80
CA ALA A 55 10.65 7.38 -23.06
C ALA A 55 10.09 6.58 -21.88
N THR A 56 10.98 6.09 -21.03
CA THR A 56 10.60 5.36 -19.79
C THR A 56 11.54 5.75 -18.65
N ILE A 57 10.95 5.89 -17.45
CA ILE A 57 11.68 6.22 -16.22
C ILE A 57 11.48 5.09 -15.23
N SER A 58 12.56 4.52 -14.71
CA SER A 58 12.53 3.59 -13.59
C SER A 58 12.40 4.37 -12.27
N TRP A 59 11.32 4.14 -11.54
CA TRP A 59 11.05 4.81 -10.27
C TRP A 59 10.77 3.79 -9.17
N THR A 60 11.56 3.84 -8.10
CA THR A 60 11.27 3.04 -6.91
C THR A 60 10.18 3.75 -6.11
N ILE A 61 9.03 3.08 -5.94
CA ILE A 61 7.91 3.65 -5.16
C ILE A 61 8.33 3.75 -3.70
N PRO A 62 8.28 4.96 -3.10
CA PRO A 62 8.80 5.18 -1.75
C PRO A 62 8.11 4.32 -0.68
N THR A 63 8.90 3.74 0.23
CA THR A 63 8.35 2.97 1.36
C THR A 63 7.58 3.84 2.35
N SER A 64 7.84 5.16 2.38
CA SER A 64 7.04 6.11 3.16
C SER A 64 5.56 6.12 2.80
N PHE A 65 5.19 5.61 1.60
CA PHE A 65 3.80 5.50 1.18
C PHE A 65 2.96 4.57 2.07
N TYR A 66 3.58 3.65 2.81
CA TYR A 66 2.89 2.84 3.82
C TYR A 66 2.12 3.69 4.84
N ASN A 67 2.69 4.82 5.24
CA ASN A 67 2.09 5.72 6.24
C ASN A 67 0.80 6.40 5.74
N GLU A 68 0.60 6.43 4.43
CA GLU A 68 -0.56 7.01 3.79
C GLU A 68 -1.68 6.00 3.48
N ILE A 69 -1.46 4.71 3.82
CA ILE A 69 -2.41 3.61 3.57
C ILE A 69 -2.68 2.83 4.88
N PRO A 70 -3.24 3.48 5.93
CA PRO A 70 -3.39 2.81 7.22
C PRO A 70 -4.47 1.71 7.23
N ASP A 71 -5.53 1.84 6.43
CA ASP A 71 -6.74 1.01 6.53
C ASP A 71 -7.08 0.24 5.25
N THR A 72 -6.25 0.33 4.22
CA THR A 72 -6.49 -0.31 2.92
C THR A 72 -5.21 -0.96 2.39
N THR A 73 -5.29 -1.71 1.30
CA THR A 73 -4.11 -2.32 0.64
C THR A 73 -3.58 -1.50 -0.53
N SER A 74 -4.23 -0.40 -0.87
CA SER A 74 -3.83 0.47 -1.97
C SER A 74 -4.42 1.87 -1.85
N LYS A 75 -3.76 2.84 -2.48
CA LYS A 75 -4.23 4.22 -2.59
C LYS A 75 -3.83 4.82 -3.94
N THR A 76 -4.65 5.74 -4.43
CA THR A 76 -4.37 6.49 -5.65
C THR A 76 -3.48 7.69 -5.35
N GLY A 77 -2.41 7.82 -6.14
CA GLY A 77 -1.55 9.00 -6.19
C GLY A 77 -1.64 9.71 -7.53
N LYS A 78 -0.88 10.79 -7.67
CA LYS A 78 -0.78 11.58 -8.89
C LYS A 78 0.68 11.70 -9.32
N LEU A 79 0.90 11.72 -10.64
CA LEU A 79 2.11 12.18 -11.30
C LEU A 79 1.79 13.50 -11.98
N ILE A 80 2.60 14.52 -11.72
CA ILE A 80 2.44 15.85 -12.26
C ILE A 80 3.70 16.16 -13.06
N SER A 81 3.56 16.30 -14.37
CA SER A 81 4.66 16.73 -15.24
C SER A 81 4.55 18.22 -15.50
N TYR A 82 5.68 18.92 -15.44
CA TYR A 82 5.81 20.34 -15.74
C TYR A 82 6.69 20.53 -16.95
N TYR A 83 6.33 21.46 -17.80
CA TYR A 83 7.18 22.02 -18.84
C TYR A 83 7.35 23.51 -18.60
N THR A 84 8.60 23.96 -18.43
CA THR A 84 8.93 25.35 -18.14
C THR A 84 9.72 25.95 -19.30
N LEU A 85 9.27 27.09 -19.82
CA LEU A 85 9.92 27.87 -20.84
C LEU A 85 9.98 29.34 -20.43
N GLY A 86 11.15 29.80 -20.02
CA GLY A 86 11.32 31.12 -19.41
C GLY A 86 10.45 31.30 -18.20
N ASN A 87 9.55 32.26 -18.19
CA ASN A 87 8.62 32.53 -17.05
C ASN A 87 7.26 31.81 -17.19
N LYS A 88 7.12 30.88 -18.14
CA LYS A 88 5.87 30.16 -18.38
C LYS A 88 6.03 28.70 -18.01
N THR A 89 5.12 28.19 -17.21
CA THR A 89 5.04 26.78 -16.85
C THR A 89 3.65 26.25 -17.18
N VAL A 90 3.60 25.10 -17.83
CA VAL A 90 2.38 24.31 -18.07
C VAL A 90 2.54 22.94 -17.44
N ASN A 91 1.45 22.34 -17.02
CA ASN A 91 1.48 21.02 -16.40
C ASN A 91 0.47 20.04 -17.02
N SER A 92 0.69 18.77 -16.76
CA SER A 92 -0.24 17.68 -17.03
C SER A 92 -0.24 16.73 -15.85
N THR A 93 -1.39 16.21 -15.48
CA THR A 93 -1.56 15.31 -14.32
C THR A 93 -2.11 13.98 -14.80
N SER A 94 -1.51 12.89 -14.32
CA SER A 94 -2.04 11.53 -14.44
C SER A 94 -2.14 10.89 -13.06
N THR A 95 -2.88 9.79 -12.94
CA THR A 95 -3.05 9.06 -11.69
C THR A 95 -2.40 7.69 -11.77
N PHE A 96 -1.95 7.18 -10.62
CA PHE A 96 -1.45 5.82 -10.46
C PHE A 96 -2.01 5.20 -9.18
N ILE A 97 -1.94 3.88 -9.05
CA ILE A 97 -2.30 3.17 -7.82
C ILE A 97 -1.02 2.58 -7.23
N ALA A 98 -0.70 2.96 -5.99
CA ALA A 98 0.32 2.29 -5.19
C ALA A 98 -0.34 1.22 -4.31
N LYS A 99 0.23 0.01 -4.31
CA LYS A 99 -0.24 -1.15 -3.56
C LYS A 99 0.78 -1.59 -2.54
N ILE A 100 0.31 -2.07 -1.41
CA ILE A 100 1.12 -2.80 -0.44
C ILE A 100 1.46 -4.17 -1.06
N PRO A 101 2.71 -4.69 -0.94
CA PRO A 101 3.04 -6.04 -1.33
C PRO A 101 2.12 -7.06 -0.62
N ASP A 102 1.72 -8.11 -1.31
CA ASP A 102 0.86 -9.16 -0.72
C ASP A 102 1.51 -9.82 0.50
N SER A 103 2.85 -9.89 0.54
CA SER A 103 3.62 -10.37 1.70
C SER A 103 3.48 -9.51 2.95
N ASP A 104 3.14 -8.22 2.78
CA ASP A 104 3.06 -7.23 3.86
C ASP A 104 1.61 -6.97 4.29
N VAL A 105 0.64 -7.62 3.64
CA VAL A 105 -0.77 -7.54 4.04
C VAL A 105 -0.94 -8.23 5.39
N PRO A 106 -1.60 -7.60 6.38
CA PRO A 106 -1.84 -8.20 7.68
C PRO A 106 -2.59 -9.52 7.56
N THR A 107 -2.11 -10.54 8.25
CA THR A 107 -2.80 -11.83 8.34
C THR A 107 -3.17 -12.11 9.79
N ILE A 108 -4.36 -12.68 9.99
CA ILE A 108 -4.82 -13.12 11.29
C ILE A 108 -5.08 -14.62 11.19
N THR A 109 -4.41 -15.40 12.05
CA THR A 109 -4.69 -16.81 12.21
C THR A 109 -5.22 -17.06 13.62
N ALA A 110 -6.24 -17.88 13.74
CA ALA A 110 -6.78 -18.30 15.00
C ALA A 110 -6.86 -19.83 15.04
N SER A 111 -6.46 -20.42 16.15
CA SER A 111 -6.62 -21.84 16.41
C SER A 111 -7.27 -22.06 17.77
N VAL A 112 -8.13 -23.08 17.85
CA VAL A 112 -8.75 -23.51 19.09
C VAL A 112 -8.15 -24.85 19.48
N VAL A 113 -7.60 -24.92 20.68
CA VAL A 113 -7.06 -26.15 21.24
C VAL A 113 -7.83 -26.48 22.51
N THR A 114 -8.40 -27.66 22.60
CA THR A 114 -9.03 -28.15 23.83
C THR A 114 -8.00 -28.86 24.69
N THR A 115 -8.15 -28.73 25.98
CA THR A 115 -7.28 -29.39 26.99
C THR A 115 -7.96 -30.55 27.70
N ASP A 116 -9.21 -30.84 27.36
CA ASP A 116 -10.01 -31.89 27.99
C ASP A 116 -10.29 -33.08 27.05
N ALA A 117 -10.91 -34.12 27.61
CA ALA A 117 -11.23 -35.35 26.91
C ALA A 117 -12.28 -35.21 25.79
N LEU A 118 -12.90 -34.03 25.66
CA LEU A 118 -13.92 -33.74 24.66
C LEU A 118 -13.31 -33.13 23.37
N SER A 119 -12.02 -33.14 23.26
CA SER A 119 -11.31 -32.62 22.08
C SER A 119 -11.79 -33.22 20.76
N SER A 120 -12.24 -34.47 20.77
CA SER A 120 -12.81 -35.16 19.59
C SER A 120 -14.16 -34.57 19.14
N GLN A 121 -14.83 -33.79 19.97
CA GLN A 121 -16.09 -33.10 19.62
C GLN A 121 -15.85 -31.72 18.99
N LEU A 122 -14.64 -31.26 19.06
CA LEU A 122 -14.21 -30.00 18.47
C LEU A 122 -13.54 -30.30 17.11
N SER A 123 -14.32 -30.33 16.05
CA SER A 123 -13.79 -30.54 14.68
C SER A 123 -14.13 -29.39 13.76
N GLY A 124 -13.10 -28.89 13.07
CA GLY A 124 -13.27 -27.82 12.06
C GLY A 124 -13.74 -26.49 12.62
N ASN A 125 -14.28 -25.66 11.76
CA ASN A 125 -14.73 -24.28 12.07
C ASN A 125 -16.08 -24.22 12.81
N THR A 126 -16.72 -25.36 13.06
CA THR A 126 -18.05 -25.47 13.68
C THR A 126 -18.03 -26.28 14.97
N SER A 127 -16.89 -26.25 15.66
CA SER A 127 -16.71 -26.99 16.92
C SER A 127 -17.72 -26.57 17.96
N THR A 128 -18.41 -27.56 18.56
CA THR A 128 -19.31 -27.32 19.66
C THR A 128 -18.52 -27.32 20.97
N ILE A 129 -18.50 -26.20 21.66
CA ILE A 129 -17.91 -26.07 22.98
C ILE A 129 -19.01 -26.29 24.01
N ILE A 130 -18.83 -27.26 24.90
CA ILE A 130 -19.79 -27.55 25.94
C ILE A 130 -19.52 -26.63 27.14
N ASN A 131 -20.46 -25.74 27.40
CA ASN A 131 -20.34 -24.76 28.49
C ASN A 131 -20.19 -25.46 29.87
N GLY A 132 -19.18 -25.01 30.62
CA GLY A 132 -18.88 -25.55 31.97
C GLY A 132 -18.17 -26.93 31.98
N VAL A 133 -17.92 -27.51 30.80
CA VAL A 133 -17.26 -28.83 30.65
C VAL A 133 -15.96 -28.72 29.85
N SER A 134 -15.95 -27.96 28.78
CA SER A 134 -14.78 -27.84 27.90
C SER A 134 -13.89 -26.70 28.33
N ASN A 135 -12.59 -27.00 28.46
CA ASN A 135 -11.54 -25.98 28.56
C ASN A 135 -10.95 -25.75 27.20
N VAL A 136 -11.01 -24.50 26.74
CA VAL A 136 -10.57 -24.12 25.38
C VAL A 136 -9.48 -23.05 25.47
N LYS A 137 -8.35 -23.34 24.85
CA LYS A 137 -7.32 -22.33 24.58
C LYS A 137 -7.48 -21.82 23.16
N VAL A 138 -7.72 -20.53 23.02
CA VAL A 138 -7.71 -19.85 21.73
C VAL A 138 -6.36 -19.15 21.56
N THR A 139 -5.65 -19.51 20.50
CA THR A 139 -4.40 -18.82 20.13
C THR A 139 -4.66 -18.03 18.86
N MET A 140 -4.34 -16.76 18.90
CA MET A 140 -4.41 -15.86 17.74
C MET A 140 -3.04 -15.29 17.46
N SER A 141 -2.69 -15.20 16.20
CA SER A 141 -1.53 -14.45 15.74
C SER A 141 -1.95 -13.48 14.64
N ALA A 142 -1.38 -12.28 14.65
CA ALA A 142 -1.60 -11.29 13.63
C ALA A 142 -0.25 -10.70 13.21
N THR A 143 -0.08 -10.53 11.90
CA THR A 143 1.08 -9.85 11.33
C THR A 143 0.63 -8.49 10.84
N PRO A 144 1.06 -7.38 11.46
CA PRO A 144 0.72 -6.05 11.00
C PRO A 144 1.41 -5.73 9.67
N THR A 145 0.81 -4.83 8.90
CA THR A 145 1.45 -4.24 7.73
C THR A 145 2.68 -3.44 8.15
N GLN A 146 3.69 -3.35 7.30
CA GLN A 146 4.85 -2.52 7.56
C GLN A 146 4.43 -1.06 7.85
N GLY A 147 4.94 -0.49 8.94
CA GLY A 147 4.56 0.85 9.41
C GLY A 147 3.27 0.91 10.24
N SER A 148 2.55 -0.21 10.39
CA SER A 148 1.36 -0.32 11.23
C SER A 148 1.70 -0.96 12.57
N THR A 149 0.90 -0.66 13.58
CA THR A 149 0.98 -1.29 14.91
C THR A 149 -0.34 -1.96 15.25
N MET A 150 -0.25 -3.09 15.94
CA MET A 150 -1.45 -3.76 16.45
C MET A 150 -1.96 -2.99 17.67
N VAL A 151 -3.24 -2.57 17.62
CA VAL A 151 -3.82 -1.75 18.69
C VAL A 151 -4.57 -2.62 19.70
N ASN A 152 -5.42 -3.52 19.23
CA ASN A 152 -6.23 -4.39 20.09
C ASN A 152 -6.52 -5.74 19.44
N GLN A 153 -6.65 -6.77 20.27
CA GLN A 153 -7.16 -8.08 19.88
C GLN A 153 -8.33 -8.45 20.77
N TYR A 154 -9.39 -9.02 20.17
CA TYR A 154 -10.57 -9.45 20.88
C TYR A 154 -10.97 -10.85 20.47
N PHE A 155 -11.37 -11.66 21.46
CA PHE A 155 -12.08 -12.91 21.25
C PHE A 155 -13.57 -12.66 21.41
N TYR A 156 -14.38 -13.14 20.46
CA TYR A 156 -15.83 -13.01 20.50
C TYR A 156 -16.48 -14.36 20.81
N TYR A 157 -17.24 -14.41 21.91
CA TYR A 157 -18.00 -15.58 22.31
C TYR A 157 -19.39 -15.16 22.81
N GLN A 158 -20.44 -15.81 22.31
CA GLN A 158 -21.83 -15.53 22.68
C GLN A 158 -22.22 -14.03 22.66
N ARG A 159 -21.79 -13.30 21.62
CA ARG A 159 -22.02 -11.86 21.45
C ARG A 159 -21.31 -10.94 22.48
N ASN A 160 -20.36 -11.46 23.23
CA ASN A 160 -19.51 -10.67 24.12
C ASN A 160 -18.08 -10.61 23.56
N TYR A 161 -17.42 -9.48 23.76
CA TYR A 161 -16.02 -9.29 23.41
C TYR A 161 -15.18 -9.47 24.67
N TYR A 162 -14.17 -10.30 24.57
CA TYR A 162 -13.19 -10.49 25.63
C TYR A 162 -11.84 -9.99 25.15
N PRO A 163 -11.19 -9.07 25.88
CA PRO A 163 -9.84 -8.64 25.55
C PRO A 163 -8.88 -9.82 25.69
N MET A 164 -7.98 -9.97 24.74
CA MET A 164 -6.92 -10.97 24.82
C MET A 164 -5.64 -10.33 25.34
N ASN A 165 -4.95 -11.01 26.23
CA ASN A 165 -3.61 -10.62 26.63
C ASN A 165 -2.65 -10.93 25.46
N ILE A 166 -1.94 -9.91 25.02
CA ILE A 166 -0.95 -9.96 23.94
C ILE A 166 0.39 -10.40 24.52
#